data_cb1a695812e1f94f2f959bb6d88ab1e5
#
_entry.id   cb1a695812e1f94f2f959bb6d88ab1e5
#
_cell.length_a   1.000
_cell.length_b   1.000
_cell.length_c   1.000
_cell.angle_alpha   90.00
_cell.angle_beta   90.00
_cell.angle_gamma   90.00
#
_symmetry.space_group_name_H-M   'P 1'
#
loop_
_entity.id
_entity.type
_entity.pdbx_description
1 polymer ?
#
loop_
_entity_poly.entity_id
_entity_poly.type
_entity_poly.pdbx_seq_one_letter_code
_entity_poly.pdbx_strand_id
1 'polypeptide(L)'
;MKKVLIATCCIALLSGSLSVSAQTLAGKSWSADNGNGTFTNPLFYDEFSDPDIIRVGEDYYLAGTTMHSVPGLVVLHSKDLVNWEFSSYCFDRFDDSNDFNLRNGKEAYGQGIWAPAIRYHNGKFYIFSNINGHGLQVYISDSAKGPWTHHKVNGDIYDLSVLFDEDGKIYAVHKYGNVTVTELKPDLSGPVEGSSKVVIPEGNAMGEGHHVYKINGMYYILSADYSPMGRMQCARSKSIWGPYETCVISERESFGYAAGWSVGNMGIGRPLPEDGFKFQNNKPNGVKLGCATIHQGGIVQAPDGKWWGVSMQDF
;
A
#
# COMPACT_ATOMS: atom_id res chain seq x y z
N MET A 1 -87.31 26.76 32.10
CA MET A 1 -86.04 26.23 32.60
C MET A 1 -85.56 25.20 31.61
N LYS A 2 -84.57 25.60 30.81
CA LYS A 2 -83.94 24.74 29.81
C LYS A 2 -82.69 24.16 30.40
N LYS A 3 -82.68 22.83 30.49
CA LYS A 3 -81.47 22.10 30.96
C LYS A 3 -80.45 21.98 29.76
N VAL A 4 -79.32 22.54 29.90
CA VAL A 4 -78.17 22.36 28.97
C VAL A 4 -77.41 21.11 29.38
N LEU A 5 -77.41 20.11 28.49
CA LEU A 5 -76.57 18.93 28.64
C LEU A 5 -75.19 19.25 28.05
N ILE A 6 -74.11 19.23 28.90
CA ILE A 6 -72.75 19.35 28.49
C ILE A 6 -72.25 17.93 28.26
N ALA A 7 -72.03 17.58 27.00
CA ALA A 7 -71.39 16.33 26.64
C ALA A 7 -69.85 16.52 26.70
N THR A 8 -69.25 15.87 27.69
CA THR A 8 -67.80 15.84 27.80
C THR A 8 -67.26 14.80 26.84
N CYS A 9 -66.61 15.28 25.77
CA CYS A 9 -65.94 14.42 24.83
C CYS A 9 -64.53 14.10 25.35
N CYS A 10 -64.34 12.89 25.85
CA CYS A 10 -63.03 12.38 26.21
C CYS A 10 -62.26 12.02 24.92
N ILE A 11 -61.36 12.87 24.51
CA ILE A 11 -60.39 12.53 23.48
C ILE A 11 -59.29 11.70 24.15
N ALA A 12 -59.34 10.39 23.95
CA ALA A 12 -58.23 9.51 24.31
C ALA A 12 -57.10 9.74 23.30
N LEU A 13 -56.09 10.50 23.73
CA LEU A 13 -54.81 10.59 23.03
C LEU A 13 -54.10 9.23 23.12
N LEU A 14 -54.25 8.41 22.12
CA LEU A 14 -53.38 7.28 21.88
C LEU A 14 -52.01 7.83 21.49
N SER A 15 -51.16 7.99 22.48
CA SER A 15 -49.71 8.17 22.28
C SER A 15 -49.14 6.85 21.77
N GLY A 16 -49.38 6.55 20.53
CA GLY A 16 -48.60 5.54 19.80
C GLY A 16 -47.20 6.05 19.68
N SER A 17 -46.31 5.55 20.52
CA SER A 17 -44.86 5.66 20.32
C SER A 17 -44.57 4.97 18.99
N LEU A 18 -44.53 5.75 17.93
CA LEU A 18 -43.85 5.35 16.71
C LEU A 18 -42.38 5.23 17.12
N SER A 19 -42.00 4.04 17.55
CA SER A 19 -40.61 3.63 17.51
C SER A 19 -40.23 3.65 16.04
N VAL A 20 -39.81 4.81 15.54
CA VAL A 20 -38.99 4.87 14.34
C VAL A 20 -37.73 4.12 14.75
N SER A 21 -37.76 2.83 14.48
CA SER A 21 -36.54 2.08 14.36
C SER A 21 -35.73 2.90 13.34
N ALA A 22 -34.78 3.67 13.82
CA ALA A 22 -33.67 4.10 13.01
C ALA A 22 -33.01 2.81 12.55
N GLN A 23 -33.54 2.19 11.51
CA GLN A 23 -32.73 1.39 10.64
C GLN A 23 -31.66 2.37 10.20
N THR A 24 -30.57 2.34 10.92
CA THR A 24 -29.31 2.81 10.40
C THR A 24 -29.25 2.28 8.98
N LEU A 25 -29.40 3.17 8.03
CA LEU A 25 -28.76 3.07 6.73
C LEU A 25 -27.27 3.16 7.01
N ALA A 26 -26.74 2.24 7.80
CA ALA A 26 -25.37 1.82 7.68
C ALA A 26 -25.34 1.25 6.26
N GLY A 27 -24.99 2.08 5.31
CA GLY A 27 -24.60 1.60 4.02
C GLY A 27 -23.67 0.44 4.32
N LYS A 28 -23.90 -0.71 3.71
CA LYS A 28 -23.00 -1.83 3.89
C LYS A 28 -21.61 -1.28 3.54
N SER A 29 -20.77 -1.09 4.55
CA SER A 29 -19.38 -0.81 4.31
C SER A 29 -18.86 -1.91 3.40
N TRP A 30 -17.99 -1.57 2.48
CA TRP A 30 -17.37 -2.56 1.62
C TRP A 30 -16.73 -3.65 2.48
N SER A 31 -16.91 -4.90 2.09
CA SER A 31 -16.19 -6.04 2.63
C SER A 31 -15.71 -6.88 1.46
N ALA A 32 -14.41 -7.15 1.43
CA ALA A 32 -13.83 -8.04 0.46
C ALA A 32 -14.24 -9.50 0.70
N ASP A 33 -14.48 -9.87 1.95
CA ASP A 33 -14.91 -11.22 2.33
C ASP A 33 -16.38 -11.45 1.96
N ASN A 34 -16.63 -12.45 1.12
CA ASN A 34 -17.96 -12.84 0.69
C ASN A 34 -18.67 -13.76 1.70
N GLY A 35 -18.01 -14.17 2.80
CA GLY A 35 -18.57 -15.03 3.83
C GLY A 35 -18.75 -16.49 3.44
N ASN A 36 -18.20 -16.92 2.31
CA ASN A 36 -18.32 -18.28 1.75
C ASN A 36 -16.99 -18.91 1.38
N GLY A 37 -15.88 -18.36 1.90
CA GLY A 37 -14.53 -18.81 1.58
C GLY A 37 -13.96 -18.23 0.28
N THR A 38 -14.63 -17.24 -0.29
CA THR A 38 -14.14 -16.46 -1.42
C THR A 38 -14.05 -14.98 -1.05
N PHE A 39 -13.30 -14.23 -1.84
CA PHE A 39 -13.20 -12.78 -1.67
C PHE A 39 -13.34 -12.06 -3.02
N THR A 40 -13.57 -10.76 -2.96
CA THR A 40 -13.69 -9.89 -4.12
C THR A 40 -12.74 -8.70 -3.95
N ASN A 41 -11.94 -8.41 -4.97
CA ASN A 41 -11.13 -7.20 -5.01
C ASN A 41 -11.98 -5.95 -5.31
N PRO A 42 -11.53 -4.78 -4.84
CA PRO A 42 -10.35 -4.55 -4.01
C PRO A 42 -10.56 -5.02 -2.56
N LEU A 43 -9.47 -5.18 -1.81
CA LEU A 43 -9.57 -5.50 -0.38
C LEU A 43 -10.26 -4.37 0.38
N PHE A 44 -9.94 -3.12 0.05
CA PHE A 44 -10.59 -1.91 0.59
C PHE A 44 -10.50 -0.78 -0.43
N TYR A 45 -11.37 0.22 -0.30
CA TYR A 45 -11.44 1.42 -1.16
C TYR A 45 -10.85 2.65 -0.48
N ASP A 46 -9.95 2.45 0.45
CA ASP A 46 -9.26 3.54 1.11
C ASP A 46 -8.01 3.97 0.35
N GLU A 47 -7.58 5.19 0.58
CA GLU A 47 -6.29 5.69 0.14
C GLU A 47 -5.18 5.00 0.94
N PHE A 48 -4.77 3.83 0.46
CA PHE A 48 -3.73 3.00 1.03
C PHE A 48 -2.73 2.66 -0.06
N SER A 49 -1.82 3.60 -0.31
CA SER A 49 -0.87 3.51 -1.43
C SER A 49 0.39 2.73 -1.06
N ASP A 50 1.04 2.26 -2.11
CA ASP A 50 2.39 1.68 -2.08
C ASP A 50 2.55 0.56 -1.05
N PRO A 51 1.68 -0.45 -1.05
CA PRO A 51 1.68 -1.46 -0.02
C PRO A 51 2.91 -2.37 -0.10
N ASP A 52 3.49 -2.69 1.05
CA ASP A 52 4.44 -3.80 1.18
C ASP A 52 3.95 -4.78 2.23
N ILE A 53 4.16 -6.08 1.99
CA ILE A 53 3.58 -7.17 2.77
C ILE A 53 4.64 -8.15 3.24
N ILE A 54 4.50 -8.61 4.49
CA ILE A 54 5.29 -9.70 5.03
C ILE A 54 4.40 -10.72 5.76
N ARG A 55 4.95 -11.91 5.96
CA ARG A 55 4.39 -12.93 6.87
C ARG A 55 5.36 -13.22 8.00
N VAL A 56 4.83 -13.28 9.22
CA VAL A 56 5.59 -13.68 10.41
C VAL A 56 4.80 -14.79 11.11
N GLY A 57 5.28 -16.01 11.00
CA GLY A 57 4.53 -17.18 11.46
C GLY A 57 3.24 -17.39 10.66
N GLU A 58 2.10 -17.29 11.33
CA GLU A 58 0.77 -17.40 10.72
C GLU A 58 0.10 -16.04 10.47
N ASP A 59 0.81 -14.96 10.80
CA ASP A 59 0.31 -13.60 10.73
C ASP A 59 0.85 -12.87 9.50
N TYR A 60 0.00 -12.05 8.88
CA TYR A 60 0.37 -11.18 7.78
C TYR A 60 0.33 -9.73 8.24
N TYR A 61 1.30 -8.95 7.77
CA TYR A 61 1.41 -7.53 8.06
C TYR A 61 1.55 -6.78 6.76
N LEU A 62 0.74 -5.74 6.62
CA LEU A 62 0.72 -4.87 5.45
C LEU A 62 1.05 -3.46 5.93
N ALA A 63 2.06 -2.86 5.34
CA ALA A 63 2.38 -1.45 5.54
C ALA A 63 1.98 -0.64 4.30
N GLY A 64 1.46 0.54 4.51
CA GLY A 64 1.09 1.46 3.45
C GLY A 64 1.40 2.90 3.84
N THR A 65 1.42 3.77 2.85
CA THR A 65 1.60 5.20 3.11
C THR A 65 0.29 5.87 3.44
N THR A 66 0.37 6.90 4.29
CA THR A 66 -0.72 7.86 4.52
C THR A 66 -0.50 9.14 3.70
N MET A 67 0.45 9.11 2.77
CA MET A 67 0.84 10.13 1.83
C MET A 67 1.19 11.47 2.52
N HIS A 68 0.24 12.34 2.72
CA HIS A 68 0.42 13.68 3.29
C HIS A 68 -0.16 13.82 4.71
N SER A 69 -0.64 12.73 5.29
CA SER A 69 -1.34 12.76 6.58
C SER A 69 -0.52 12.17 7.72
N VAL A 70 -0.63 12.77 8.89
CA VAL A 70 -0.19 12.17 10.16
C VAL A 70 -1.42 11.85 11.01
N PRO A 71 -1.40 10.75 11.79
CA PRO A 71 -0.34 9.76 11.96
C PRO A 71 0.06 9.05 10.68
N GLY A 72 1.29 8.55 10.60
CA GLY A 72 1.85 8.02 9.36
C GLY A 72 2.43 6.62 9.44
N LEU A 73 2.54 6.03 8.25
CA LEU A 73 2.94 4.65 8.01
C LEU A 73 2.06 3.67 8.77
N VAL A 74 0.85 3.51 8.27
CA VAL A 74 -0.12 2.59 8.83
C VAL A 74 0.33 1.14 8.67
N VAL A 75 0.18 0.35 9.73
CA VAL A 75 0.40 -1.10 9.72
C VAL A 75 -0.92 -1.79 9.97
N LEU A 76 -1.28 -2.69 9.07
CA LEU A 76 -2.43 -3.57 9.19
C LEU A 76 -1.96 -5.00 9.48
N HIS A 77 -2.83 -5.76 10.12
CA HIS A 77 -2.64 -7.15 10.47
C HIS A 77 -3.77 -8.01 9.91
N SER A 78 -3.46 -9.22 9.46
CA SER A 78 -4.43 -10.21 9.00
C SER A 78 -3.98 -11.63 9.32
N LYS A 79 -4.95 -12.53 9.41
CA LYS A 79 -4.73 -13.99 9.50
C LYS A 79 -5.01 -14.73 8.19
N ASP A 80 -5.63 -14.06 7.22
CA ASP A 80 -6.19 -14.71 6.03
C ASP A 80 -5.95 -13.94 4.72
N LEU A 81 -5.27 -12.77 4.77
CA LEU A 81 -5.03 -11.89 3.62
C LEU A 81 -6.27 -11.14 3.10
N VAL A 82 -7.43 -11.38 3.67
CA VAL A 82 -8.71 -10.79 3.23
C VAL A 82 -9.27 -9.84 4.28
N ASN A 83 -9.27 -10.28 5.54
CA ASN A 83 -9.76 -9.52 6.67
C ASN A 83 -8.59 -8.83 7.36
N TRP A 84 -8.55 -7.51 7.30
CA TRP A 84 -7.47 -6.69 7.83
C TRP A 84 -7.94 -5.84 9.00
N GLU A 85 -7.14 -5.78 10.04
CA GLU A 85 -7.36 -4.94 11.20
C GLU A 85 -6.21 -3.94 11.38
N PHE A 86 -6.52 -2.78 11.91
CA PHE A 86 -5.52 -1.78 12.25
C PHE A 86 -4.61 -2.30 13.37
N SER A 87 -3.31 -2.22 13.18
CA SER A 87 -2.30 -2.60 14.16
C SER A 87 -1.66 -1.39 14.83
N SER A 88 -1.07 -0.50 14.06
CA SER A 88 -0.45 0.73 14.57
C SER A 88 -0.16 1.74 13.47
N TYR A 89 0.21 2.95 13.88
CA TYR A 89 1.02 3.88 13.10
C TYR A 89 2.46 3.85 13.59
N CYS A 90 3.43 4.12 12.71
CA CYS A 90 4.84 4.22 13.10
C CYS A 90 5.15 5.49 13.87
N PHE A 91 4.38 6.55 13.64
CA PHE A 91 4.51 7.85 14.32
C PHE A 91 3.20 8.62 14.31
N ASP A 92 3.02 9.47 15.33
CA ASP A 92 1.82 10.30 15.45
C ASP A 92 2.00 11.67 14.78
N ARG A 93 3.25 12.16 14.72
CA ARG A 93 3.61 13.47 14.18
C ARG A 93 5.11 13.57 13.93
N PHE A 94 5.52 14.58 13.17
CA PHE A 94 6.91 15.03 13.06
C PHE A 94 7.11 16.29 13.88
N ASP A 95 7.83 16.20 15.00
CA ASP A 95 7.96 17.32 15.96
C ASP A 95 8.59 18.57 15.35
N ASP A 96 9.50 18.42 14.41
CA ASP A 96 10.22 19.47 13.71
C ASP A 96 9.57 19.90 12.37
N SER A 97 8.43 19.32 11.99
CA SER A 97 7.72 19.67 10.77
C SER A 97 6.48 20.52 11.03
N ASN A 98 6.41 21.69 10.41
CA ASN A 98 5.19 22.48 10.41
C ASN A 98 4.17 21.98 9.39
N ASP A 99 4.64 21.46 8.27
CA ASP A 99 3.85 21.04 7.11
C ASP A 99 3.01 19.79 7.43
N PHE A 100 3.66 18.71 7.84
CA PHE A 100 2.98 17.48 8.21
C PHE A 100 2.13 17.64 9.49
N ASN A 101 2.48 18.55 10.38
CA ASN A 101 1.70 18.81 11.58
C ASN A 101 0.66 19.93 11.41
N LEU A 102 0.44 20.44 10.20
CA LEU A 102 -0.52 21.50 9.86
C LEU A 102 -0.37 22.75 10.74
N ARG A 103 0.87 23.16 11.02
CA ARG A 103 1.19 24.32 11.88
C ARG A 103 1.53 25.54 11.04
N ASN A 104 1.24 26.71 11.59
CA ASN A 104 1.60 28.01 10.99
C ASN A 104 1.08 28.18 9.55
N GLY A 105 -0.09 27.62 9.23
CA GLY A 105 -0.69 27.69 7.90
C GLY A 105 0.08 26.90 6.83
N LYS A 106 0.94 25.97 7.25
CA LYS A 106 1.63 25.04 6.36
C LYS A 106 0.86 23.73 6.24
N GLU A 107 1.08 23.04 5.13
CA GLU A 107 0.50 21.74 4.84
C GLU A 107 1.44 20.94 3.93
N ALA A 108 1.28 19.64 3.92
CA ALA A 108 2.09 18.70 3.15
C ALA A 108 1.26 17.93 2.09
N TYR A 109 0.14 18.50 1.65
CA TYR A 109 -0.72 17.85 0.68
C TYR A 109 0.03 17.52 -0.61
N GLY A 110 0.02 16.23 -1.01
CA GLY A 110 0.77 15.74 -2.15
C GLY A 110 2.30 15.73 -1.98
N GLN A 111 2.81 15.96 -0.76
CA GLN A 111 4.25 16.05 -0.49
C GLN A 111 4.87 14.77 0.06
N GLY A 112 4.13 13.77 0.34
CA GLY A 112 4.57 12.40 0.56
C GLY A 112 5.25 12.08 1.89
N ILE A 113 4.58 11.18 2.61
CA ILE A 113 5.19 10.11 3.39
C ILE A 113 5.16 8.94 2.41
N TRP A 114 6.29 8.66 1.74
CA TRP A 114 6.31 7.81 0.56
C TRP A 114 6.28 6.32 0.89
N ALA A 115 6.38 5.49 -0.14
CA ALA A 115 6.31 4.03 -0.10
C ALA A 115 7.07 3.43 1.10
N PRO A 116 6.42 2.60 1.93
CA PRO A 116 7.10 1.86 2.98
C PRO A 116 7.70 0.56 2.45
N ALA A 117 8.81 0.13 3.07
CA ALA A 117 9.29 -1.24 2.96
C ALA A 117 9.24 -1.88 4.35
N ILE A 118 8.35 -2.86 4.56
CA ILE A 118 8.25 -3.58 5.83
C ILE A 118 9.08 -4.86 5.80
N ARG A 119 9.86 -5.12 6.86
CA ARG A 119 10.65 -6.34 7.04
C ARG A 119 10.57 -6.84 8.46
N TYR A 120 10.75 -8.14 8.61
CA TYR A 120 10.92 -8.78 9.90
C TYR A 120 12.24 -9.55 9.93
N HIS A 121 13.11 -9.19 10.86
CA HIS A 121 14.43 -9.81 10.98
C HIS A 121 14.87 -9.85 12.44
N ASN A 122 15.39 -10.99 12.88
CA ASN A 122 15.91 -11.22 14.24
C ASN A 122 14.94 -10.74 15.35
N GLY A 123 13.65 -11.07 15.21
CA GLY A 123 12.63 -10.76 16.23
C GLY A 123 12.10 -9.33 16.19
N LYS A 124 12.50 -8.53 15.20
CA LYS A 124 12.10 -7.11 15.09
C LYS A 124 11.44 -6.81 13.75
N PHE A 125 10.50 -5.89 13.79
CA PHE A 125 9.93 -5.25 12.62
C PHE A 125 10.74 -4.02 12.25
N TYR A 126 10.92 -3.82 10.97
CA TYR A 126 11.57 -2.66 10.36
C TYR A 126 10.64 -2.09 9.30
N ILE A 127 10.42 -0.79 9.32
CA ILE A 127 9.70 -0.08 8.26
C ILE A 127 10.56 1.08 7.79
N PHE A 128 10.91 1.06 6.52
CA PHE A 128 11.68 2.12 5.88
C PHE A 128 10.73 2.96 5.03
N SER A 129 10.88 4.26 5.04
CA SER A 129 10.16 5.16 4.15
C SER A 129 10.93 6.46 3.92
N ASN A 130 10.90 6.93 2.69
CA ASN A 130 11.31 8.30 2.39
C ASN A 130 10.21 9.26 2.80
N ILE A 131 10.59 10.29 3.52
CA ILE A 131 9.66 11.33 3.95
C ILE A 131 10.14 12.66 3.39
N ASN A 132 9.29 13.31 2.62
CA ASN A 132 9.67 14.52 1.91
C ASN A 132 10.15 15.62 2.88
N GLY A 133 11.32 16.19 2.59
CA GLY A 133 12.00 17.15 3.48
C GLY A 133 12.74 16.51 4.68
N HIS A 134 12.48 15.25 5.02
CA HIS A 134 13.09 14.54 6.16
C HIS A 134 14.03 13.42 5.73
N GLY A 135 13.99 12.98 4.47
CA GLY A 135 14.81 11.91 3.91
C GLY A 135 14.34 10.53 4.33
N LEU A 136 15.21 9.53 4.12
CA LEU A 136 14.91 8.14 4.46
C LEU A 136 14.94 7.95 5.98
N GLN A 137 13.87 7.37 6.52
CA GLN A 137 13.70 6.99 7.91
C GLN A 137 13.58 5.48 8.03
N VAL A 138 14.05 4.92 9.14
CA VAL A 138 13.76 3.54 9.55
C VAL A 138 13.07 3.56 10.90
N TYR A 139 11.94 2.86 10.98
CA TYR A 139 11.16 2.62 12.20
C TYR A 139 11.37 1.19 12.64
N ILE A 140 11.68 0.98 13.92
CA ILE A 140 12.04 -0.33 14.48
C ILE A 140 11.20 -0.60 15.71
N SER A 141 10.63 -1.81 15.79
CA SER A 141 9.86 -2.27 16.94
C SER A 141 9.99 -3.78 17.16
N ASP A 142 9.82 -4.22 18.39
CA ASP A 142 9.68 -5.65 18.73
C ASP A 142 8.28 -6.20 18.40
N SER A 143 7.33 -5.31 18.09
CA SER A 143 5.94 -5.66 17.80
C SER A 143 5.37 -4.80 16.69
N ALA A 144 4.54 -5.37 15.81
CA ALA A 144 3.80 -4.62 14.81
C ALA A 144 2.80 -3.61 15.42
N LYS A 145 2.54 -3.72 16.72
CA LYS A 145 1.73 -2.75 17.49
C LYS A 145 2.54 -1.58 18.04
N GLY A 146 3.84 -1.58 17.79
CA GLY A 146 4.75 -0.62 18.42
C GLY A 146 5.06 -0.96 19.89
N PRO A 147 5.64 -0.05 20.67
CA PRO A 147 6.06 1.28 20.23
C PRO A 147 7.20 1.23 19.19
N TRP A 148 7.24 2.22 18.31
CA TRP A 148 8.27 2.35 17.29
C TRP A 148 9.32 3.35 17.72
N THR A 149 10.59 2.98 17.53
CA THR A 149 11.72 3.91 17.58
C THR A 149 12.19 4.19 16.16
N HIS A 150 12.79 5.34 15.90
CA HIS A 150 13.24 5.63 14.55
C HIS A 150 14.56 6.40 14.53
N HIS A 151 15.25 6.32 13.40
CA HIS A 151 16.36 7.18 13.06
C HIS A 151 16.48 7.38 11.54
N LYS A 152 17.20 8.41 11.16
CA LYS A 152 17.47 8.71 9.76
C LYS A 152 18.51 7.77 9.19
N VAL A 153 18.24 7.22 8.01
CA VAL A 153 19.21 6.51 7.18
C VAL A 153 19.83 7.53 6.22
N ASN A 154 21.13 7.74 6.31
CA ASN A 154 21.81 8.68 5.42
C ASN A 154 21.95 8.11 4.01
N GLY A 155 22.15 8.99 3.02
CA GLY A 155 22.35 8.61 1.62
C GLY A 155 21.19 8.98 0.72
N ASP A 156 21.43 8.93 -0.58
CA ASP A 156 20.45 9.15 -1.64
C ASP A 156 19.83 7.80 -2.04
N ILE A 157 18.91 7.34 -1.21
CA ILE A 157 18.18 6.08 -1.37
C ILE A 157 16.69 6.41 -1.50
N TYR A 158 16.15 6.28 -2.70
CA TYR A 158 14.78 6.65 -3.04
C TYR A 158 13.98 5.41 -3.40
N ASP A 159 12.76 5.31 -2.87
CA ASP A 159 11.75 4.28 -3.16
C ASP A 159 12.33 2.85 -3.06
N LEU A 160 12.71 2.52 -1.85
CA LEU A 160 13.54 1.34 -1.60
C LEU A 160 12.74 0.12 -1.18
N SER A 161 13.33 -1.01 -1.48
CA SER A 161 13.06 -2.26 -0.79
C SER A 161 14.33 -2.74 -0.09
N VAL A 162 14.19 -3.42 1.05
CA VAL A 162 15.33 -3.88 1.84
C VAL A 162 15.31 -5.41 1.94
N LEU A 163 16.49 -6.01 1.81
CA LEU A 163 16.73 -7.43 2.03
C LEU A 163 17.77 -7.61 3.13
N PHE A 164 17.39 -8.28 4.22
CA PHE A 164 18.33 -8.88 5.16
C PHE A 164 18.71 -10.24 4.60
N ASP A 165 19.90 -10.35 4.00
CA ASP A 165 20.30 -11.55 3.29
C ASP A 165 20.97 -12.58 4.22
N GLU A 166 20.99 -13.83 3.78
CA GLU A 166 21.58 -14.96 4.47
C GLU A 166 23.12 -14.84 4.60
N ASP A 167 23.75 -14.00 3.79
CA ASP A 167 25.17 -13.68 3.88
C ASP A 167 25.50 -12.73 5.06
N GLY A 168 24.49 -12.31 5.82
CA GLY A 168 24.60 -11.40 6.95
C GLY A 168 24.65 -9.94 6.58
N LYS A 169 24.47 -9.59 5.32
CA LYS A 169 24.43 -8.22 4.82
C LYS A 169 23.03 -7.72 4.62
N ILE A 170 22.91 -6.41 4.54
CA ILE A 170 21.65 -5.72 4.31
C ILE A 170 21.75 -4.98 2.98
N TYR A 171 20.83 -5.26 2.08
CA TYR A 171 20.80 -4.64 0.76
C TYR A 171 19.56 -3.79 0.58
N ALA A 172 19.75 -2.58 0.06
CA ALA A 172 18.67 -1.74 -0.46
C ALA A 172 18.63 -1.84 -1.99
N VAL A 173 17.45 -2.11 -2.54
CA VAL A 173 17.16 -1.98 -3.97
C VAL A 173 16.33 -0.74 -4.14
N HIS A 174 16.76 0.21 -4.97
CA HIS A 174 16.18 1.55 -4.97
C HIS A 174 16.39 2.27 -6.31
N LYS A 175 15.86 3.50 -6.41
CA LYS A 175 15.86 4.44 -7.53
C LYS A 175 14.85 4.13 -8.62
N TYR A 176 14.54 5.18 -9.37
CA TYR A 176 13.72 5.11 -10.57
C TYR A 176 14.58 4.81 -11.80
N GLY A 177 14.11 3.92 -12.65
CA GLY A 177 14.71 3.60 -13.97
C GLY A 177 16.03 2.84 -13.90
N ASN A 178 17.03 3.40 -13.26
CA ASN A 178 18.31 2.74 -12.99
C ASN A 178 18.24 1.98 -11.67
N VAL A 179 17.79 0.73 -11.70
CA VAL A 179 17.69 -0.07 -10.47
C VAL A 179 19.08 -0.24 -9.85
N THR A 180 19.22 0.27 -8.66
CA THR A 180 20.48 0.32 -7.93
C THR A 180 20.40 -0.58 -6.71
N VAL A 181 21.43 -1.38 -6.50
CA VAL A 181 21.65 -2.12 -5.25
C VAL A 181 22.74 -1.41 -4.45
N THR A 182 22.46 -1.25 -3.17
CA THR A 182 23.40 -0.63 -2.21
C THR A 182 23.45 -1.47 -0.94
N GLU A 183 24.64 -1.83 -0.47
CA GLU A 183 24.83 -2.45 0.84
C GLU A 183 24.66 -1.39 1.93
N LEU A 184 23.80 -1.66 2.91
CA LEU A 184 23.61 -0.82 4.08
C LEU A 184 24.49 -1.28 5.22
N LYS A 185 24.90 -0.33 6.07
CA LYS A 185 25.60 -0.65 7.31
C LYS A 185 24.69 -1.43 8.26
N PRO A 186 25.26 -2.32 9.11
CA PRO A 186 24.45 -3.12 10.03
C PRO A 186 23.60 -2.31 11.03
N ASP A 187 24.05 -1.10 11.37
CA ASP A 187 23.32 -0.17 12.24
C ASP A 187 22.28 0.67 11.49
N LEU A 188 22.12 0.46 10.19
CA LEU A 188 21.22 1.19 9.31
C LEU A 188 21.46 2.71 9.29
N SER A 189 22.65 3.17 9.65
CA SER A 189 23.00 4.60 9.62
C SER A 189 23.16 5.14 8.19
N GLY A 190 23.30 4.27 7.20
CA GLY A 190 23.46 4.63 5.79
C GLY A 190 24.19 3.56 4.98
N PRO A 191 24.58 3.90 3.74
CA PRO A 191 25.29 2.97 2.86
C PRO A 191 26.70 2.62 3.38
N VAL A 192 27.14 1.43 3.03
CA VAL A 192 28.58 1.12 3.01
C VAL A 192 29.20 1.91 1.86
N GLU A 193 30.30 2.59 2.12
CA GLU A 193 30.95 3.44 1.13
C GLU A 193 31.36 2.63 -0.12
N GLY A 194 31.04 3.18 -1.30
CA GLY A 194 31.38 2.57 -2.59
C GLY A 194 30.58 1.32 -2.95
N SER A 195 29.57 0.94 -2.15
CA SER A 195 28.81 -0.30 -2.40
C SER A 195 27.69 -0.14 -3.45
N SER A 196 27.30 1.07 -3.79
CA SER A 196 26.19 1.31 -4.73
C SER A 196 26.55 0.92 -6.16
N LYS A 197 25.68 0.11 -6.79
CA LYS A 197 25.87 -0.34 -8.17
C LYS A 197 24.54 -0.38 -8.90
N VAL A 198 24.49 0.18 -10.10
CA VAL A 198 23.37 -0.04 -11.03
C VAL A 198 23.41 -1.49 -11.50
N VAL A 199 22.36 -2.24 -11.20
CA VAL A 199 22.24 -3.67 -11.55
C VAL A 199 21.33 -3.91 -12.74
N ILE A 200 20.38 -2.99 -12.99
CA ILE A 200 19.52 -2.98 -14.17
C ILE A 200 19.51 -1.53 -14.67
N PRO A 201 20.11 -1.25 -15.83
CA PRO A 201 20.15 0.11 -16.36
C PRO A 201 18.79 0.57 -16.87
N GLU A 202 18.61 1.87 -16.95
CA GLU A 202 17.43 2.50 -17.53
C GLU A 202 17.12 1.95 -18.93
N GLY A 203 15.84 1.92 -19.29
CA GLY A 203 15.38 1.39 -20.58
C GLY A 203 14.98 -0.08 -20.56
N ASN A 204 15.15 -0.77 -19.43
CA ASN A 204 14.69 -2.15 -19.24
C ASN A 204 13.28 -2.25 -18.62
N ALA A 205 12.53 -1.16 -18.69
CA ALA A 205 11.16 -1.05 -18.20
C ALA A 205 10.97 -1.31 -16.69
N MET A 206 12.04 -1.29 -15.92
CA MET A 206 12.01 -1.33 -14.47
C MET A 206 11.91 0.12 -13.95
N GLY A 207 10.74 0.51 -13.46
CA GLY A 207 10.47 1.87 -12.98
C GLY A 207 10.90 2.10 -11.54
N GLU A 208 9.95 2.08 -10.64
CA GLU A 208 10.11 2.29 -9.19
C GLU A 208 9.25 1.30 -8.40
N GLY A 209 9.04 1.53 -7.11
CA GLY A 209 8.23 0.62 -6.28
C GLY A 209 8.86 -0.76 -6.16
N HIS A 210 10.16 -0.81 -5.91
CA HIS A 210 10.88 -2.09 -5.89
C HIS A 210 10.52 -2.93 -4.68
N HIS A 211 10.39 -4.25 -4.92
CA HIS A 211 10.28 -5.25 -3.87
C HIS A 211 11.28 -6.37 -4.14
N VAL A 212 12.27 -6.51 -3.24
CA VAL A 212 13.34 -7.50 -3.38
C VAL A 212 13.08 -8.72 -2.52
N TYR A 213 13.29 -9.90 -3.12
CA TYR A 213 13.14 -11.19 -2.46
C TYR A 213 14.30 -12.12 -2.81
N LYS A 214 14.61 -13.04 -1.89
CA LYS A 214 15.43 -14.20 -2.17
C LYS A 214 14.59 -15.46 -1.99
N ILE A 215 14.36 -16.19 -3.07
CA ILE A 215 13.48 -17.35 -3.10
C ILE A 215 14.25 -18.50 -3.75
N ASN A 216 14.43 -19.59 -3.02
CA ASN A 216 15.16 -20.77 -3.50
C ASN A 216 16.54 -20.45 -4.09
N GLY A 217 17.27 -19.54 -3.43
CA GLY A 217 18.61 -19.13 -3.85
C GLY A 217 18.69 -18.17 -5.04
N MET A 218 17.54 -17.72 -5.55
CA MET A 218 17.45 -16.72 -6.60
C MET A 218 16.95 -15.40 -6.03
N TYR A 219 17.49 -14.31 -6.51
CA TYR A 219 17.03 -12.96 -6.21
C TYR A 219 16.00 -12.52 -7.22
N TYR A 220 14.92 -11.94 -6.72
CA TYR A 220 13.83 -11.38 -7.52
C TYR A 220 13.62 -9.93 -7.13
N ILE A 221 13.41 -9.08 -8.10
CA ILE A 221 13.03 -7.67 -7.91
C ILE A 221 11.72 -7.48 -8.67
N LEU A 222 10.65 -7.20 -7.95
CA LEU A 222 9.41 -6.69 -8.54
C LEU A 222 9.55 -5.17 -8.65
N SER A 223 8.96 -4.59 -9.68
CA SER A 223 9.00 -3.15 -9.91
C SER A 223 7.76 -2.71 -10.67
N ALA A 224 7.34 -1.49 -10.46
CA ALA A 224 6.27 -0.86 -11.21
C ALA A 224 6.85 0.03 -12.30
N ASP A 225 6.27 -0.03 -13.49
CA ASP A 225 6.56 0.89 -14.58
C ASP A 225 5.25 1.55 -15.03
N TYR A 226 5.18 2.85 -14.90
CA TYR A 226 3.98 3.62 -15.24
C TYR A 226 3.85 3.95 -16.72
N SER A 227 4.87 3.67 -17.52
CA SER A 227 4.85 3.94 -18.96
C SER A 227 4.74 2.65 -19.77
N PRO A 228 3.74 2.50 -20.63
CA PRO A 228 2.73 3.51 -20.97
C PRO A 228 1.48 3.49 -20.09
N MET A 229 1.25 2.48 -19.26
CA MET A 229 -0.05 2.21 -18.65
C MET A 229 0.00 1.68 -17.21
N GLY A 230 1.13 1.69 -16.54
CA GLY A 230 1.30 0.98 -15.30
C GLY A 230 1.30 -0.54 -15.49
N ARG A 231 2.38 -1.17 -15.15
CA ARG A 231 2.55 -2.62 -15.22
C ARG A 231 3.55 -3.07 -14.17
N MET A 232 3.46 -4.35 -13.81
CA MET A 232 4.43 -4.98 -12.95
C MET A 232 5.50 -5.68 -13.77
N GLN A 233 6.72 -5.45 -13.38
CA GLN A 233 7.92 -6.08 -13.92
C GLN A 233 8.51 -7.00 -12.88
N CYS A 234 9.20 -8.02 -13.33
CA CYS A 234 9.99 -8.89 -12.48
C CYS A 234 11.39 -9.03 -13.09
N ALA A 235 12.40 -8.87 -12.28
CA ALA A 235 13.77 -9.20 -12.63
C ALA A 235 14.26 -10.34 -11.74
N ARG A 236 15.09 -11.24 -12.27
CA ARG A 236 15.67 -12.32 -11.49
C ARG A 236 17.16 -12.51 -11.77
N SER A 237 17.89 -12.94 -10.76
CA SER A 237 19.33 -13.24 -10.85
C SER A 237 19.76 -14.27 -9.82
N LYS A 238 20.89 -14.92 -10.06
CA LYS A 238 21.58 -15.77 -9.06
C LYS A 238 22.41 -14.96 -8.07
N SER A 239 22.63 -13.71 -8.35
CA SER A 239 23.40 -12.79 -7.51
C SER A 239 22.63 -11.50 -7.32
N ILE A 240 22.64 -10.94 -6.09
CA ILE A 240 22.06 -9.64 -5.82
C ILE A 240 22.65 -8.54 -6.72
N TRP A 241 23.87 -8.74 -7.17
CA TRP A 241 24.61 -7.82 -8.04
C TRP A 241 24.38 -8.04 -9.54
N GLY A 242 23.46 -8.95 -9.90
CA GLY A 242 23.14 -9.32 -11.27
C GLY A 242 24.19 -10.27 -11.92
N PRO A 243 24.11 -10.48 -13.24
CA PRO A 243 23.16 -9.84 -14.17
C PRO A 243 21.73 -10.31 -13.93
N TYR A 244 20.78 -9.43 -14.22
CA TYR A 244 19.34 -9.71 -14.09
C TYR A 244 18.70 -9.98 -15.45
N GLU A 245 17.80 -10.96 -15.49
CA GLU A 245 16.84 -11.15 -16.56
C GLU A 245 15.54 -10.48 -16.19
N THR A 246 14.96 -9.70 -17.09
CA THR A 246 13.73 -8.94 -16.85
C THR A 246 12.55 -9.54 -17.61
N CYS A 247 11.36 -9.47 -17.03
CA CYS A 247 10.12 -9.95 -17.63
C CYS A 247 8.94 -9.08 -17.15
N VAL A 248 8.04 -8.74 -18.05
CA VAL A 248 6.74 -8.17 -17.70
C VAL A 248 5.87 -9.29 -17.14
N ILE A 249 5.30 -9.09 -15.96
CA ILE A 249 4.42 -10.07 -15.30
C ILE A 249 2.96 -9.65 -15.28
N SER A 250 2.66 -8.39 -15.51
CA SER A 250 1.31 -7.90 -15.73
C SER A 250 1.28 -6.95 -16.91
N GLU A 251 0.44 -7.23 -17.85
CA GLU A 251 0.19 -6.38 -19.00
C GLU A 251 -1.30 -6.08 -19.15
N ARG A 252 -1.64 -5.24 -20.10
CA ARG A 252 -3.00 -4.84 -20.41
C ARG A 252 -3.95 -6.02 -20.69
N GLU A 253 -3.44 -7.14 -21.14
CA GLU A 253 -4.22 -8.35 -21.39
C GLU A 253 -4.69 -9.01 -20.11
N SER A 254 -3.95 -8.82 -19.02
CA SER A 254 -4.28 -9.39 -17.71
C SER A 254 -5.14 -8.47 -16.88
N PHE A 255 -4.98 -7.17 -17.08
CA PHE A 255 -5.67 -6.15 -16.29
C PHE A 255 -6.35 -5.17 -17.21
N GLY A 256 -7.17 -4.34 -16.87
CA GLY A 256 -7.81 -3.36 -17.71
C GLY A 256 -7.25 -1.98 -17.44
N TYR A 257 -7.71 -1.07 -18.23
CA TYR A 257 -7.57 0.34 -17.95
C TYR A 257 -8.78 1.10 -18.47
N ALA A 258 -9.04 2.25 -17.91
CA ALA A 258 -10.17 3.08 -18.28
C ALA A 258 -9.79 4.10 -19.36
N ALA A 259 -10.80 4.50 -20.13
CA ALA A 259 -10.69 5.67 -20.96
C ALA A 259 -10.41 6.90 -20.10
N GLY A 260 -9.49 7.73 -20.55
CA GLY A 260 -9.12 8.90 -19.78
C GLY A 260 -8.22 8.62 -18.59
N TRP A 261 -7.66 7.45 -18.53
CA TRP A 261 -6.73 7.10 -17.49
C TRP A 261 -5.61 8.12 -17.35
N SER A 262 -5.33 8.47 -16.12
CA SER A 262 -4.20 9.31 -15.78
C SER A 262 -3.70 8.97 -14.40
N VAL A 263 -2.40 8.81 -14.30
CA VAL A 263 -1.70 9.01 -13.05
C VAL A 263 -0.88 10.28 -13.19
N GLY A 264 -1.16 11.26 -12.37
CA GLY A 264 -0.44 12.53 -12.42
C GLY A 264 -0.40 13.14 -13.82
N ASN A 265 0.78 13.34 -14.35
CA ASN A 265 1.00 13.97 -15.67
C ASN A 265 0.87 13.02 -16.86
N MET A 266 0.50 11.77 -16.64
CA MET A 266 0.66 10.75 -17.68
C MET A 266 -0.50 10.61 -18.64
N GLY A 267 -1.42 11.54 -18.64
CA GLY A 267 -2.36 11.62 -19.73
C GLY A 267 -3.82 11.50 -19.38
N ILE A 268 -4.27 12.34 -18.46
CA ILE A 268 -5.71 12.59 -18.32
C ILE A 268 -6.32 12.76 -19.69
N GLY A 269 -7.33 11.97 -20.00
CA GLY A 269 -8.02 12.05 -21.27
C GLY A 269 -7.38 11.29 -22.44
N ARG A 270 -6.39 10.44 -22.19
CA ARG A 270 -5.95 9.53 -23.25
C ARG A 270 -7.07 8.56 -23.62
N PRO A 271 -7.44 8.47 -24.90
CA PRO A 271 -8.39 7.47 -25.32
C PRO A 271 -7.80 6.08 -25.10
N LEU A 272 -8.67 5.13 -24.76
CA LEU A 272 -8.29 3.72 -24.81
C LEU A 272 -7.87 3.36 -26.23
N PRO A 273 -6.78 2.60 -26.42
CA PRO A 273 -6.54 1.96 -27.69
C PRO A 273 -7.75 1.11 -28.10
N GLU A 274 -8.01 0.99 -29.38
CA GLU A 274 -9.12 0.17 -29.89
C GLU A 274 -9.02 -1.29 -29.43
N ASP A 275 -7.79 -1.78 -29.28
CA ASP A 275 -7.46 -3.09 -28.74
C ASP A 275 -7.28 -3.11 -27.22
N GLY A 276 -7.61 -2.02 -26.55
CA GLY A 276 -7.51 -1.90 -25.10
C GLY A 276 -8.33 -2.98 -24.40
N PHE A 277 -7.71 -3.68 -23.50
CA PHE A 277 -8.39 -4.73 -22.80
C PHE A 277 -9.38 -4.18 -21.77
N LYS A 278 -10.35 -4.99 -21.43
CA LYS A 278 -11.40 -4.62 -20.53
C LYS A 278 -11.22 -5.35 -19.22
N PHE A 279 -11.27 -4.62 -18.14
CA PHE A 279 -11.30 -5.18 -16.80
C PHE A 279 -12.56 -6.02 -16.64
N GLN A 280 -12.40 -7.31 -16.60
CA GLN A 280 -13.58 -8.16 -16.65
C GLN A 280 -14.09 -8.56 -15.27
N ASN A 281 -13.22 -8.75 -14.30
CA ASN A 281 -13.58 -9.44 -13.08
C ASN A 281 -13.48 -8.62 -11.81
N ASN A 282 -12.89 -7.43 -11.86
CA ASN A 282 -12.64 -6.61 -10.67
C ASN A 282 -13.43 -5.31 -10.64
N LYS A 283 -14.42 -5.17 -11.52
CA LYS A 283 -15.33 -4.02 -11.44
C LYS A 283 -16.26 -4.22 -10.27
N PRO A 284 -16.28 -3.31 -9.30
CA PRO A 284 -17.42 -3.19 -8.42
C PRO A 284 -18.69 -3.04 -9.27
N ASN A 285 -19.73 -3.71 -8.90
CA ASN A 285 -21.03 -3.58 -9.58
C ASN A 285 -21.42 -2.11 -9.69
N GLY A 286 -21.65 -1.63 -10.90
CA GLY A 286 -22.08 -0.26 -11.18
C GLY A 286 -20.96 0.75 -11.50
N VAL A 287 -19.70 0.40 -11.36
CA VAL A 287 -18.63 1.27 -11.82
C VAL A 287 -18.36 1.04 -13.30
N LYS A 288 -18.68 2.05 -14.09
CA LYS A 288 -18.49 2.00 -15.56
C LYS A 288 -17.05 2.21 -15.98
N LEU A 289 -16.27 2.84 -15.11
CA LEU A 289 -14.92 3.24 -15.37
C LEU A 289 -14.10 2.90 -14.14
N GLY A 290 -13.03 2.23 -14.33
CA GLY A 290 -11.99 2.09 -13.37
C GLY A 290 -10.72 2.13 -14.15
N CYS A 291 -9.80 2.92 -13.74
CA CYS A 291 -8.43 2.69 -14.10
C CYS A 291 -8.01 1.45 -13.33
N ALA A 292 -7.47 0.51 -14.02
CA ALA A 292 -7.08 -0.69 -13.34
C ALA A 292 -5.71 -1.06 -13.81
N THR A 293 -4.77 -0.28 -13.38
CA THR A 293 -3.36 -0.62 -13.45
C THR A 293 -2.99 -1.29 -12.14
N ILE A 294 -2.47 -2.49 -12.21
CA ILE A 294 -1.83 -3.11 -11.06
C ILE A 294 -0.37 -2.70 -11.08
N HIS A 295 0.03 -2.01 -10.06
CA HIS A 295 1.40 -1.58 -9.88
C HIS A 295 1.74 -1.46 -8.40
N GLN A 296 3.01 -1.43 -8.12
CA GLN A 296 3.58 -1.24 -6.79
C GLN A 296 2.94 -2.11 -5.72
N GLY A 297 3.64 -3.16 -5.34
CA GLY A 297 3.19 -4.09 -4.32
C GLY A 297 4.07 -5.32 -4.23
N GLY A 298 3.87 -6.06 -3.16
CA GLY A 298 4.72 -7.18 -2.79
C GLY A 298 4.05 -8.54 -2.96
N ILE A 299 4.83 -9.58 -2.68
CA ILE A 299 4.36 -10.96 -2.64
C ILE A 299 4.67 -11.59 -1.29
N VAL A 300 3.85 -12.56 -0.90
CA VAL A 300 4.01 -13.31 0.33
C VAL A 300 3.64 -14.77 0.12
N GLN A 301 4.35 -15.68 0.78
CA GLN A 301 4.01 -17.09 0.75
C GLN A 301 3.16 -17.45 1.97
N ALA A 302 1.99 -18.03 1.72
CA ALA A 302 1.11 -18.57 2.75
C ALA A 302 1.64 -19.90 3.33
N PRO A 303 1.16 -20.35 4.52
CA PRO A 303 1.60 -21.60 5.12
C PRO A 303 1.35 -22.85 4.26
N ASP A 304 0.36 -22.81 3.37
CA ASP A 304 0.06 -23.89 2.41
C ASP A 304 1.01 -23.89 1.20
N GLY A 305 1.99 -23.00 1.17
CA GLY A 305 2.98 -22.89 0.11
C GLY A 305 2.55 -22.04 -1.09
N LYS A 306 1.30 -21.57 -1.14
CA LYS A 306 0.83 -20.70 -2.21
C LYS A 306 1.38 -19.28 -2.04
N TRP A 307 1.63 -18.64 -3.18
CA TRP A 307 2.05 -17.26 -3.24
C TRP A 307 0.87 -16.33 -3.52
N TRP A 308 0.84 -15.22 -2.81
CA TRP A 308 -0.15 -14.17 -2.96
C TRP A 308 0.54 -12.85 -3.23
N GLY A 309 -0.02 -12.06 -4.12
CA GLY A 309 0.43 -10.70 -4.39
C GLY A 309 -0.57 -9.68 -3.84
N VAL A 310 -0.04 -8.59 -3.35
CA VAL A 310 -0.79 -7.37 -3.05
C VAL A 310 -0.26 -6.26 -3.93
N SER A 311 -1.13 -5.41 -4.40
CA SER A 311 -0.74 -4.27 -5.23
C SER A 311 -1.70 -3.12 -5.03
N MET A 312 -1.22 -1.94 -5.31
CA MET A 312 -2.03 -0.76 -5.49
C MET A 312 -2.78 -0.85 -6.82
N GLN A 313 -3.92 -0.20 -6.88
CA GLN A 313 -4.75 -0.13 -8.07
C GLN A 313 -5.43 1.23 -8.13
N ASP A 314 -5.30 1.93 -9.24
CA ASP A 314 -6.06 3.16 -9.49
C ASP A 314 -7.44 2.85 -10.08
N PHE A 315 -8.45 3.62 -9.71
CA PHE A 315 -9.84 3.50 -10.17
C PHE A 315 -10.32 4.73 -10.92
#